data_3acbad8d32865114fccdeddea05fbe5d
#
_entry.id   3acbad8d32865114fccdeddea05fbe5d
#
_cell.length_a   1.000
_cell.length_b   1.000
_cell.length_c   1.000
_cell.angle_alpha   90.00
_cell.angle_beta   90.00
_cell.angle_gamma   90.00
#
_symmetry.space_group_name_H-M   'P 1'
#
loop_
_entity.id
_entity.type
_entity.pdbx_description
1 polymer ?
#
loop_
_entity_poly.entity_id
_entity_poly.type
_entity_poly.pdbx_seq_one_letter_code
_entity_poly.pdbx_strand_id
1 'polypeptide(L)'
;MKNRTITTIAGFVIFLLLTSCKAQDYPTTGSVIRLSPDLDRIIAPGTLPEIVAEGFEWSEGPLWLPEQEKVIFSDIPNNSIFEWSEESGLKLYLKPSGYTDTIPRGGETGSNGLILDGNGQLVLCQHGDRRMARMMAPLDNPAPNFETIAGSWKGKRFNSPNDAVYSSSGNLYVTDPAFGMELRYEDPRRELDFTGVFLVTPDGEVSLMLKHLNAPNGIDLSPDEQTMYLGNSGGEPGPVWMKYDVARDGSLQNERLFYDAGPAQDSLSGGPDGLVVRDDGIIFATGPGGVWVLTPEGEHLGIIKTGQATSNCTLDAKNRYLYITADMYLMRIRLK
;
A
#
# COMPACT_ATOMS: atom_id res chain seq x y z
N MET A 1 -39.27 23.93 72.76
CA MET A 1 -37.95 23.96 72.19
C MET A 1 -38.04 23.21 70.86
N LYS A 2 -37.98 23.91 69.75
CA LYS A 2 -38.12 23.31 68.35
C LYS A 2 -36.71 23.28 67.78
N ASN A 3 -36.16 22.07 67.56
CA ASN A 3 -34.92 21.87 66.81
C ASN A 3 -35.15 22.06 65.36
N ARG A 4 -34.41 22.97 64.72
CA ARG A 4 -34.33 23.11 63.27
C ARG A 4 -33.05 22.40 62.76
N THR A 5 -33.23 21.37 61.95
CA THR A 5 -32.16 20.68 61.28
C THR A 5 -31.87 21.46 60.00
N ILE A 6 -30.63 21.94 59.83
CA ILE A 6 -30.15 22.60 58.62
C ILE A 6 -29.50 21.51 57.72
N THR A 7 -30.11 21.26 56.59
CA THR A 7 -29.56 20.35 55.56
C THR A 7 -28.66 21.16 54.61
N THR A 8 -27.37 20.94 54.65
CA THR A 8 -26.41 21.56 53.73
C THR A 8 -26.35 20.73 52.44
N ILE A 9 -26.79 21.30 51.34
CA ILE A 9 -26.65 20.68 50.01
C ILE A 9 -25.28 21.10 49.47
N ALA A 10 -24.34 20.15 49.34
CA ALA A 10 -23.06 20.34 48.66
C ALA A 10 -23.27 20.17 47.17
N GLY A 11 -23.23 21.26 46.40
CA GLY A 11 -23.28 21.25 44.97
C GLY A 11 -21.92 20.81 44.39
N PHE A 12 -21.88 19.67 43.72
CA PHE A 12 -20.71 19.21 42.97
C PHE A 12 -20.71 19.94 41.60
N VAL A 13 -19.78 20.89 41.44
CA VAL A 13 -19.51 21.52 40.12
C VAL A 13 -18.56 20.61 39.35
N ILE A 14 -19.07 19.90 38.37
CA ILE A 14 -18.26 19.13 37.42
C ILE A 14 -17.67 20.13 36.40
N PHE A 15 -16.37 20.40 36.50
CA PHE A 15 -15.63 21.10 35.47
C PHE A 15 -15.36 20.13 34.32
N LEU A 16 -16.13 20.24 33.22
CA LEU A 16 -15.79 19.63 31.94
C LEU A 16 -14.59 20.38 31.38
N LEU A 17 -13.40 19.82 31.52
CA LEU A 17 -12.22 20.23 30.73
C LEU A 17 -12.45 19.86 29.26
N LEU A 18 -12.95 20.80 28.48
CA LEU A 18 -12.88 20.71 27.03
C LEU A 18 -11.41 20.89 26.62
N THR A 19 -10.69 19.76 26.51
CA THR A 19 -9.40 19.75 25.82
C THR A 19 -9.68 20.04 24.35
N SER A 20 -9.45 21.28 23.93
CA SER A 20 -9.38 21.64 22.52
C SER A 20 -8.20 20.88 21.92
N CYS A 21 -8.50 19.80 21.20
CA CYS A 21 -7.50 19.15 20.35
C CYS A 21 -7.16 20.16 19.26
N LYS A 22 -6.00 20.85 19.38
CA LYS A 22 -5.46 21.64 18.28
C LYS A 22 -5.12 20.63 17.17
N ALA A 23 -5.66 20.84 15.98
CA ALA A 23 -5.19 20.13 14.81
C ALA A 23 -3.67 20.32 14.72
N GLN A 24 -2.93 19.24 14.59
CA GLN A 24 -1.49 19.31 14.42
C GLN A 24 -1.22 19.82 13.02
N ASP A 25 -0.48 20.92 12.90
CA ASP A 25 -0.04 21.47 11.61
C ASP A 25 1.17 20.65 11.14
N TYR A 26 1.01 19.91 10.04
CA TYR A 26 2.09 19.17 9.40
C TYR A 26 2.75 20.01 8.30
N PRO A 27 4.06 19.85 8.08
CA PRO A 27 4.74 20.46 6.93
C PRO A 27 4.09 20.02 5.62
N THR A 28 3.84 20.93 4.72
CA THR A 28 3.33 20.62 3.37
C THR A 28 4.45 20.64 2.34
N THR A 29 4.31 19.82 1.30
CA THR A 29 5.28 19.74 0.20
C THR A 29 4.57 19.50 -1.13
N GLY A 30 5.32 19.58 -2.23
CA GLY A 30 4.82 19.25 -3.55
C GLY A 30 3.74 20.20 -4.07
N SER A 31 2.84 19.66 -4.89
CA SER A 31 1.73 20.41 -5.51
C SER A 31 0.72 19.44 -6.11
N VAL A 32 -0.45 19.96 -6.52
CA VAL A 32 -1.45 19.18 -7.26
C VAL A 32 -1.61 19.77 -8.65
N ILE A 33 -1.17 19.03 -9.68
CA ILE A 33 -1.40 19.36 -11.09
C ILE A 33 -2.82 18.95 -11.45
N ARG A 34 -3.59 19.87 -11.99
CA ARG A 34 -4.97 19.66 -12.40
C ARG A 34 -5.05 19.61 -13.92
N LEU A 35 -5.39 18.45 -14.47
CA LEU A 35 -5.54 18.24 -15.91
C LEU A 35 -7.03 18.27 -16.32
N SER A 36 -7.91 17.91 -15.39
CA SER A 36 -9.36 17.98 -15.55
C SER A 36 -10.01 18.74 -14.40
N PRO A 37 -11.08 19.52 -14.61
CA PRO A 37 -11.86 20.15 -13.53
C PRO A 37 -12.55 19.13 -12.62
N ASP A 38 -12.72 17.88 -13.05
CA ASP A 38 -13.31 16.83 -12.24
C ASP A 38 -12.43 16.39 -11.06
N LEU A 39 -11.12 16.68 -11.12
CA LEU A 39 -10.24 16.51 -9.95
C LEU A 39 -10.70 17.33 -8.74
N ASP A 40 -11.37 18.47 -8.95
CA ASP A 40 -11.90 19.32 -7.87
C ASP A 40 -13.00 18.64 -7.05
N ARG A 41 -13.61 17.58 -7.57
CA ARG A 41 -14.57 16.75 -6.83
C ARG A 41 -13.89 15.77 -5.88
N ILE A 42 -12.61 15.47 -6.14
CA ILE A 42 -11.80 14.50 -5.39
C ILE A 42 -10.87 15.24 -4.41
N ILE A 43 -10.17 16.27 -4.88
CA ILE A 43 -9.21 17.05 -4.10
C ILE A 43 -9.57 18.53 -4.21
N ALA A 44 -9.84 19.18 -3.08
CA ALA A 44 -10.20 20.59 -3.07
C ALA A 44 -9.06 21.48 -3.65
N PRO A 45 -9.36 22.57 -4.39
CA PRO A 45 -8.34 23.52 -4.79
C PRO A 45 -7.54 24.05 -3.60
N GLY A 46 -6.22 24.11 -3.76
CA GLY A 46 -5.28 24.58 -2.72
C GLY A 46 -4.88 23.53 -1.69
N THR A 47 -5.45 22.32 -1.72
CA THR A 47 -4.98 21.22 -0.89
C THR A 47 -3.59 20.76 -1.34
N LEU A 48 -2.68 20.55 -0.39
CA LEU A 48 -1.31 20.08 -0.61
C LEU A 48 -1.06 18.80 0.18
N PRO A 49 -0.11 17.94 -0.25
CA PRO A 49 0.36 16.83 0.56
C PRO A 49 1.02 17.31 1.86
N GLU A 50 0.75 16.62 2.95
CA GLU A 50 1.32 16.82 4.28
C GLU A 50 2.35 15.72 4.55
N ILE A 51 3.52 16.07 5.13
CA ILE A 51 4.49 15.09 5.64
C ILE A 51 4.10 14.76 7.07
N VAL A 52 3.67 13.53 7.33
CA VAL A 52 3.23 13.09 8.66
C VAL A 52 4.29 12.29 9.41
N ALA A 53 5.24 11.69 8.70
CA ALA A 53 6.43 11.06 9.28
C ALA A 53 7.59 11.06 8.27
N GLU A 54 8.82 10.96 8.77
CA GLU A 54 10.04 10.97 7.97
C GLU A 54 11.16 10.14 8.61
N GLY A 55 12.22 9.84 7.85
CA GLY A 55 13.43 9.19 8.34
C GLY A 55 13.54 7.72 7.95
N PHE A 56 12.80 7.28 6.94
CA PHE A 56 12.88 5.92 6.38
C PHE A 56 13.97 5.84 5.30
N GLU A 57 14.43 4.64 5.00
CA GLU A 57 15.37 4.43 3.90
C GLU A 57 14.61 4.26 2.58
N TRP A 58 13.51 3.49 2.59
CA TRP A 58 12.56 3.36 1.49
C TRP A 58 11.21 2.91 2.03
N SER A 59 10.26 3.86 2.13
CA SER A 59 8.92 3.59 2.62
C SER A 59 8.05 2.97 1.53
N GLU A 60 7.25 1.93 1.88
CA GLU A 60 6.45 1.13 0.96
C GLU A 60 5.22 0.51 1.63
N GLY A 61 4.34 -0.07 0.81
CA GLY A 61 3.24 -0.93 1.21
C GLY A 61 2.35 -0.35 2.30
N PRO A 62 1.84 0.88 2.18
CA PRO A 62 1.01 1.46 3.21
C PRO A 62 -0.33 0.74 3.29
N LEU A 63 -0.77 0.44 4.51
CA LEU A 63 -2.03 -0.22 4.79
C LEU A 63 -2.76 0.49 5.93
N TRP A 64 -4.01 0.84 5.71
CA TRP A 64 -4.88 1.37 6.76
C TRP A 64 -5.46 0.24 7.61
N LEU A 65 -5.31 0.33 8.94
CA LEU A 65 -5.94 -0.57 9.91
C LEU A 65 -7.19 0.10 10.49
N PRO A 66 -8.40 -0.29 10.04
CA PRO A 66 -9.62 0.48 10.32
C PRO A 66 -10.03 0.48 11.79
N GLU A 67 -9.87 -0.64 12.51
CA GLU A 67 -10.23 -0.74 13.93
C GLU A 67 -9.29 0.02 14.85
N GLN A 68 -8.02 0.18 14.45
CA GLN A 68 -6.97 0.88 15.19
C GLN A 68 -6.82 2.34 14.75
N GLU A 69 -7.55 2.78 13.71
CA GLU A 69 -7.47 4.12 13.12
C GLU A 69 -6.02 4.59 12.87
N LYS A 70 -5.19 3.72 12.30
CA LYS A 70 -3.80 3.98 11.99
C LYS A 70 -3.38 3.43 10.63
N VAL A 71 -2.34 4.01 10.05
CA VAL A 71 -1.65 3.46 8.89
C VAL A 71 -0.40 2.72 9.36
N ILE A 72 -0.16 1.54 8.79
CA ILE A 72 1.13 0.83 8.88
C ILE A 72 1.78 0.83 7.50
N PHE A 73 3.11 0.75 7.45
CA PHE A 73 3.86 0.76 6.20
C PHE A 73 5.25 0.16 6.40
N SER A 74 5.80 -0.39 5.34
CA SER A 74 7.13 -1.01 5.33
C SER A 74 8.24 0.03 5.17
N ASP A 75 9.37 -0.16 5.86
CA ASP A 75 10.68 0.39 5.53
C ASP A 75 11.55 -0.79 5.11
N ILE A 76 11.59 -1.04 3.79
CA ILE A 76 12.05 -2.32 3.24
C ILE A 76 13.52 -2.59 3.55
N PRO A 77 14.48 -1.66 3.32
CA PRO A 77 15.88 -1.94 3.58
C PRO A 77 16.15 -2.22 5.07
N ASN A 78 15.41 -1.57 5.95
CA ASN A 78 15.52 -1.72 7.41
C ASN A 78 14.78 -2.94 7.98
N ASN A 79 14.15 -3.76 7.12
CA ASN A 79 13.40 -4.96 7.52
C ASN A 79 12.37 -4.67 8.63
N SER A 80 11.63 -3.57 8.48
CA SER A 80 10.76 -3.03 9.53
C SER A 80 9.42 -2.60 8.96
N ILE A 81 8.39 -2.66 9.81
CA ILE A 81 7.11 -1.99 9.60
C ILE A 81 6.96 -0.93 10.67
N PHE A 82 6.55 0.25 10.29
CA PHE A 82 6.18 1.34 11.19
C PHE A 82 4.68 1.53 11.21
N GLU A 83 4.17 2.16 12.27
CA GLU A 83 2.79 2.63 12.38
C GLU A 83 2.76 4.13 12.62
N TRP A 84 1.74 4.79 12.12
CA TRP A 84 1.45 6.18 12.41
C TRP A 84 -0.04 6.41 12.63
N SER A 85 -0.36 7.24 13.62
CA SER A 85 -1.71 7.77 13.84
C SER A 85 -1.66 9.21 14.36
N GLU A 86 -2.76 9.96 14.20
CA GLU A 86 -2.89 11.30 14.79
C GLU A 86 -2.70 11.31 16.31
N GLU A 87 -3.15 10.26 17.00
CA GLU A 87 -3.11 10.18 18.44
C GLU A 87 -1.71 9.82 18.96
N SER A 88 -1.05 8.86 18.33
CA SER A 88 0.16 8.24 18.89
C SER A 88 1.45 8.61 18.17
N GLY A 89 1.36 9.28 17.00
CA GLY A 89 2.50 9.59 16.14
C GLY A 89 3.14 8.34 15.54
N LEU A 90 4.41 8.48 15.15
CA LEU A 90 5.20 7.41 14.55
C LEU A 90 5.75 6.44 15.61
N LYS A 91 5.61 5.13 15.36
CA LYS A 91 6.21 4.05 16.18
C LYS A 91 6.67 2.89 15.31
N LEU A 92 7.64 2.12 15.81
CA LEU A 92 7.97 0.81 15.24
C LEU A 92 6.81 -0.15 15.54
N TYR A 93 6.29 -0.80 14.48
CA TYR A 93 5.20 -1.76 14.57
C TYR A 93 5.72 -3.20 14.62
N LEU A 94 6.61 -3.57 13.69
CA LEU A 94 7.11 -4.95 13.58
C LEU A 94 8.55 -4.99 13.04
N LYS A 95 9.39 -5.82 13.66
CA LYS A 95 10.76 -6.14 13.19
C LYS A 95 11.19 -7.49 13.72
N PRO A 96 11.71 -8.41 12.85
CA PRO A 96 11.83 -8.32 11.39
C PRO A 96 10.47 -8.42 10.69
N SER A 97 10.35 -7.84 9.49
CA SER A 97 9.11 -7.86 8.70
C SER A 97 9.17 -8.80 7.50
N GLY A 98 10.33 -8.98 6.88
CA GLY A 98 10.50 -9.72 5.63
C GLY A 98 11.52 -10.83 5.68
N TYR A 99 12.71 -10.60 6.25
CA TYR A 99 13.77 -11.61 6.39
C TYR A 99 13.86 -12.07 7.84
N THR A 100 13.62 -13.34 8.07
CA THR A 100 13.55 -13.93 9.41
C THR A 100 14.74 -14.83 9.77
N ASP A 101 15.67 -15.10 8.82
CA ASP A 101 16.89 -15.84 9.09
C ASP A 101 17.96 -14.93 9.74
N THR A 102 18.95 -15.56 10.38
CA THR A 102 20.11 -14.91 11.01
C THR A 102 21.30 -14.78 10.09
N ILE A 103 21.32 -15.49 8.95
CA ILE A 103 22.39 -15.43 7.96
C ILE A 103 22.23 -14.16 7.12
N PRO A 104 23.17 -13.20 7.18
CA PRO A 104 23.03 -11.96 6.40
C PRO A 104 22.87 -12.24 4.90
N ARG A 105 21.96 -11.49 4.27
CA ARG A 105 21.82 -11.47 2.80
C ARG A 105 21.78 -10.01 2.32
N GLY A 106 22.20 -9.80 1.07
CA GLY A 106 22.03 -8.50 0.39
C GLY A 106 20.63 -8.37 -0.25
N GLY A 107 20.39 -7.20 -0.82
CA GLY A 107 19.12 -6.81 -1.41
C GLY A 107 18.13 -6.25 -0.38
N GLU A 108 16.91 -6.08 -0.79
CA GLU A 108 15.84 -5.62 0.10
C GLU A 108 15.35 -6.76 1.00
N THR A 109 15.48 -6.57 2.31
CA THR A 109 15.23 -7.64 3.27
C THR A 109 13.86 -7.57 3.94
N GLY A 110 13.19 -6.42 3.92
CA GLY A 110 11.90 -6.22 4.56
C GLY A 110 10.71 -6.85 3.83
N SER A 111 9.54 -6.60 4.37
CA SER A 111 8.29 -6.71 3.62
C SER A 111 8.18 -5.53 2.65
N ASN A 112 7.41 -5.72 1.56
CA ASN A 112 6.97 -4.65 0.67
C ASN A 112 5.46 -4.42 0.90
N GLY A 113 4.58 -4.86 0.01
CA GLY A 113 3.15 -4.72 0.14
C GLY A 113 2.59 -5.37 1.42
N LEU A 114 1.61 -4.71 2.02
CA LEU A 114 0.88 -5.14 3.21
C LEU A 114 -0.61 -5.14 2.90
N ILE A 115 -1.32 -6.22 3.24
CA ILE A 115 -2.76 -6.34 3.06
C ILE A 115 -3.41 -7.04 4.26
N LEU A 116 -4.72 -6.94 4.39
CA LEU A 116 -5.49 -7.78 5.31
C LEU A 116 -6.15 -8.93 4.56
N ASP A 117 -6.16 -10.11 5.16
CA ASP A 117 -6.99 -11.23 4.66
C ASP A 117 -8.45 -11.08 5.09
N GLY A 118 -9.31 -11.96 4.60
CA GLY A 118 -10.74 -11.97 4.91
C GLY A 118 -11.09 -12.15 6.40
N ASN A 119 -10.11 -12.52 7.24
CA ASN A 119 -10.26 -12.61 8.69
C ASN A 119 -9.66 -11.40 9.42
N GLY A 120 -9.17 -10.40 8.69
CA GLY A 120 -8.52 -9.21 9.24
C GLY A 120 -7.10 -9.46 9.76
N GLN A 121 -6.43 -10.55 9.34
CA GLN A 121 -5.03 -10.81 9.70
C GLN A 121 -4.09 -10.15 8.69
N LEU A 122 -2.94 -9.65 9.18
CA LEU A 122 -1.93 -9.03 8.35
C LEU A 122 -1.23 -10.07 7.48
N VAL A 123 -1.21 -9.82 6.18
CA VAL A 123 -0.47 -10.57 5.18
C VAL A 123 0.59 -9.67 4.54
N LEU A 124 1.80 -10.19 4.41
CA LEU A 124 2.98 -9.48 4.00
C LEU A 124 3.58 -10.08 2.72
N CYS A 125 3.94 -9.24 1.78
CA CYS A 125 4.84 -9.57 0.68
C CYS A 125 6.28 -9.52 1.23
N GLN A 126 6.82 -10.67 1.67
CA GLN A 126 8.15 -10.74 2.27
C GLN A 126 9.23 -10.86 1.18
N HIS A 127 9.91 -9.75 0.84
CA HIS A 127 11.08 -9.77 -0.08
C HIS A 127 12.17 -10.67 0.46
N GLY A 128 12.49 -10.52 1.74
CA GLY A 128 13.57 -11.24 2.39
C GLY A 128 13.42 -12.75 2.37
N ASP A 129 12.30 -13.27 2.80
CA ASP A 129 12.00 -14.69 2.82
C ASP A 129 11.42 -15.21 1.49
N ARG A 130 11.15 -14.31 0.53
CA ARG A 130 10.67 -14.63 -0.83
C ARG A 130 9.34 -15.41 -0.79
N ARG A 131 8.37 -14.88 -0.03
CA ARG A 131 7.06 -15.53 0.18
C ARG A 131 5.96 -14.53 0.51
N MET A 132 4.72 -14.98 0.34
CA MET A 132 3.56 -14.39 1.00
C MET A 132 3.44 -15.03 2.38
N ALA A 133 3.33 -14.19 3.41
CA ALA A 133 3.27 -14.67 4.79
C ALA A 133 2.15 -13.99 5.57
N ARG A 134 1.45 -14.76 6.42
CA ARG A 134 0.45 -14.26 7.37
C ARG A 134 1.09 -14.07 8.74
N MET A 135 0.92 -12.90 9.35
CA MET A 135 1.29 -12.69 10.74
C MET A 135 0.25 -13.37 11.65
N MET A 136 0.70 -14.30 12.48
CA MET A 136 -0.17 -15.06 13.39
C MET A 136 -0.45 -14.32 14.70
N ALA A 137 0.33 -13.27 14.98
CA ALA A 137 0.11 -12.40 16.14
C ALA A 137 -1.05 -11.42 15.88
N PRO A 138 -1.78 -10.97 16.94
CA PRO A 138 -2.81 -9.96 16.79
C PRO A 138 -2.27 -8.61 16.30
N LEU A 139 -3.10 -7.83 15.59
CA LEU A 139 -2.70 -6.52 15.04
C LEU A 139 -2.36 -5.47 16.12
N ASP A 140 -2.92 -5.58 17.30
CA ASP A 140 -2.67 -4.69 18.46
C ASP A 140 -1.45 -5.13 19.30
N ASN A 141 -0.93 -6.33 19.05
CA ASN A 141 0.27 -6.85 19.70
C ASN A 141 1.11 -7.63 18.68
N PRO A 142 1.68 -6.94 17.65
CA PRO A 142 2.38 -7.58 16.55
C PRO A 142 3.65 -8.29 17.00
N ALA A 143 3.92 -9.44 16.39
CA ALA A 143 5.14 -10.21 16.62
C ALA A 143 5.54 -10.94 15.32
N PRO A 144 6.84 -11.18 15.09
CA PRO A 144 7.34 -11.81 13.87
C PRO A 144 7.15 -13.34 13.89
N ASN A 145 5.90 -13.73 14.06
CA ASN A 145 5.44 -15.11 13.99
C ASN A 145 4.60 -15.28 12.72
N PHE A 146 5.15 -15.96 11.72
CA PHE A 146 4.57 -16.00 10.39
C PHE A 146 4.23 -17.42 9.95
N GLU A 147 3.06 -17.55 9.32
CA GLU A 147 2.67 -18.70 8.53
C GLU A 147 2.90 -18.40 7.04
N THR A 148 3.52 -19.33 6.30
CA THR A 148 3.67 -19.19 4.86
C THR A 148 2.36 -19.50 4.15
N ILE A 149 1.84 -18.56 3.38
CA ILE A 149 0.69 -18.74 2.49
C ILE A 149 1.16 -19.36 1.17
N ALA A 150 2.16 -18.75 0.53
CA ALA A 150 2.77 -19.21 -0.70
C ALA A 150 4.21 -18.72 -0.82
N GLY A 151 5.12 -19.54 -1.30
CA GLY A 151 6.53 -19.16 -1.49
C GLY A 151 7.16 -19.78 -2.73
N SER A 152 6.39 -20.54 -3.52
CA SER A 152 6.91 -21.21 -4.71
C SER A 152 5.81 -21.55 -5.71
N TRP A 153 6.21 -21.70 -6.95
CA TRP A 153 5.39 -22.22 -8.01
C TRP A 153 6.12 -23.39 -8.71
N LYS A 154 5.46 -24.57 -8.81
CA LYS A 154 6.04 -25.79 -9.38
C LYS A 154 7.40 -26.16 -8.77
N GLY A 155 7.57 -25.99 -7.45
CA GLY A 155 8.79 -26.27 -6.72
C GLY A 155 9.91 -25.25 -6.85
N LYS A 156 9.72 -24.18 -7.59
CA LYS A 156 10.68 -23.05 -7.72
C LYS A 156 10.22 -21.90 -6.85
N ARG A 157 11.12 -21.34 -6.04
CA ARG A 157 10.83 -20.21 -5.16
C ARG A 157 10.48 -18.95 -5.94
N PHE A 158 9.56 -18.16 -5.40
CA PHE A 158 9.29 -16.82 -5.88
C PHE A 158 10.55 -15.96 -5.92
N ASN A 159 10.57 -14.92 -6.75
CA ASN A 159 11.68 -13.96 -6.79
C ASN A 159 11.66 -13.08 -5.53
N SER A 160 10.71 -12.18 -5.44
CA SER A 160 10.48 -11.29 -4.30
C SER A 160 9.07 -10.70 -4.39
N PRO A 161 8.04 -11.35 -3.83
CA PRO A 161 6.66 -10.86 -3.87
C PRO A 161 6.59 -9.41 -3.44
N ASN A 162 6.00 -8.56 -4.30
CA ASN A 162 6.06 -7.12 -4.16
C ASN A 162 4.74 -6.53 -3.63
N ASP A 163 3.65 -6.75 -4.36
CA ASP A 163 2.33 -6.26 -3.98
C ASP A 163 1.27 -7.34 -4.20
N ALA A 164 0.11 -7.18 -3.55
CA ALA A 164 -0.93 -8.21 -3.61
C ALA A 164 -2.31 -7.64 -3.31
N VAL A 165 -3.35 -8.33 -3.80
CA VAL A 165 -4.75 -8.04 -3.51
C VAL A 165 -5.55 -9.32 -3.31
N TYR A 166 -6.47 -9.32 -2.33
CA TYR A 166 -7.47 -10.37 -2.18
C TYR A 166 -8.75 -10.00 -2.92
N SER A 167 -9.35 -10.98 -3.61
CA SER A 167 -10.75 -10.89 -3.98
C SER A 167 -11.66 -11.31 -2.82
N SER A 168 -12.93 -10.95 -2.88
CA SER A 168 -13.95 -11.36 -1.90
C SER A 168 -14.15 -12.88 -1.85
N SER A 169 -13.78 -13.61 -2.91
CA SER A 169 -13.78 -15.07 -2.94
C SER A 169 -12.59 -15.70 -2.20
N GLY A 170 -11.64 -14.89 -1.71
CA GLY A 170 -10.43 -15.33 -1.02
C GLY A 170 -9.26 -15.67 -1.93
N ASN A 171 -9.38 -15.42 -3.22
CA ASN A 171 -8.26 -15.53 -4.15
C ASN A 171 -7.25 -14.41 -3.88
N LEU A 172 -5.96 -14.76 -3.76
CA LEU A 172 -4.87 -13.83 -3.55
C LEU A 172 -4.07 -13.68 -4.86
N TYR A 173 -4.06 -12.49 -5.43
CA TYR A 173 -3.20 -12.15 -6.56
C TYR A 173 -1.92 -11.50 -6.05
N VAL A 174 -0.78 -11.90 -6.62
CA VAL A 174 0.55 -11.51 -6.13
C VAL A 174 1.44 -11.14 -7.31
N THR A 175 2.10 -10.00 -7.25
CA THR A 175 3.16 -9.62 -8.19
C THR A 175 4.51 -10.08 -7.66
N ASP A 176 5.34 -10.69 -8.53
CA ASP A 176 6.64 -11.26 -8.15
C ASP A 176 7.77 -10.78 -9.09
N PRO A 177 8.14 -9.48 -9.00
CA PRO A 177 9.34 -8.98 -9.65
C PRO A 177 10.59 -9.42 -8.90
N ALA A 178 11.77 -9.01 -9.38
CA ALA A 178 13.06 -9.36 -8.74
C ALA A 178 13.67 -8.21 -7.91
N PHE A 179 12.88 -7.20 -7.50
CA PHE A 179 13.40 -6.01 -6.82
C PHE A 179 14.07 -6.32 -5.48
N GLY A 180 13.51 -7.26 -4.70
CA GLY A 180 14.06 -7.67 -3.41
C GLY A 180 15.31 -8.54 -3.49
N MET A 181 15.74 -8.95 -4.69
CA MET A 181 16.97 -9.69 -4.88
C MET A 181 18.17 -8.74 -4.93
N GLU A 182 19.33 -9.15 -4.40
CA GLU A 182 20.53 -8.31 -4.30
C GLU A 182 21.04 -7.84 -5.67
N LEU A 183 21.08 -8.72 -6.64
CA LEU A 183 21.44 -8.41 -8.02
C LEU A 183 20.21 -8.33 -8.94
N ARG A 184 19.01 -8.15 -8.35
CA ARG A 184 17.74 -8.03 -9.06
C ARG A 184 17.59 -9.14 -10.12
N TYR A 185 17.38 -8.75 -11.39
CA TYR A 185 17.13 -9.68 -12.50
C TYR A 185 18.33 -10.59 -12.81
N GLU A 186 19.56 -10.19 -12.44
CA GLU A 186 20.81 -10.94 -12.65
C GLU A 186 21.20 -11.79 -11.43
N ASP A 187 20.38 -11.84 -10.38
CA ASP A 187 20.72 -12.56 -9.16
C ASP A 187 20.72 -14.08 -9.41
N PRO A 188 21.84 -14.76 -9.19
CA PRO A 188 21.96 -16.20 -9.45
C PRO A 188 21.10 -17.07 -8.52
N ARG A 189 20.54 -16.51 -7.44
CA ARG A 189 19.62 -17.20 -6.54
C ARG A 189 18.18 -17.25 -7.06
N ARG A 190 17.89 -16.59 -8.18
CA ARG A 190 16.58 -16.70 -8.84
C ARG A 190 16.39 -18.13 -9.35
N GLU A 191 15.24 -18.73 -9.03
CA GLU A 191 14.86 -20.06 -9.50
C GLU A 191 13.86 -19.97 -10.65
N LEU A 192 13.03 -18.92 -10.69
CA LEU A 192 12.20 -18.54 -11.83
C LEU A 192 13.04 -17.70 -12.79
N ASP A 193 13.03 -18.04 -14.06
CA ASP A 193 13.71 -17.33 -15.14
C ASP A 193 12.88 -16.18 -15.75
N PHE A 194 11.76 -15.86 -15.10
CA PHE A 194 10.84 -14.78 -15.43
C PHE A 194 10.38 -14.08 -14.16
N THR A 195 9.70 -12.96 -14.33
CA THR A 195 8.88 -12.27 -13.32
C THR A 195 7.42 -12.55 -13.63
N GLY A 196 6.55 -12.58 -12.62
CA GLY A 196 5.19 -13.03 -12.85
C GLY A 196 4.13 -12.40 -11.96
N VAL A 197 2.89 -12.65 -12.33
CA VAL A 197 1.72 -12.46 -11.48
C VAL A 197 1.15 -13.84 -11.19
N PHE A 198 0.94 -14.13 -9.93
CA PHE A 198 0.42 -15.42 -9.48
C PHE A 198 -0.94 -15.27 -8.82
N LEU A 199 -1.75 -16.30 -8.93
CA LEU A 199 -2.99 -16.50 -8.18
C LEU A 199 -2.74 -17.61 -7.14
N VAL A 200 -3.06 -17.32 -5.88
CA VAL A 200 -3.11 -18.32 -4.80
C VAL A 200 -4.56 -18.47 -4.38
N THR A 201 -5.10 -19.67 -4.53
CA THR A 201 -6.48 -19.97 -4.16
C THR A 201 -6.63 -20.18 -2.65
N PRO A 202 -7.84 -20.14 -2.07
CA PRO A 202 -8.05 -20.35 -0.64
C PRO A 202 -7.57 -21.71 -0.11
N ASP A 203 -7.48 -22.72 -0.96
CA ASP A 203 -6.94 -24.05 -0.65
C ASP A 203 -5.41 -24.17 -0.86
N GLY A 204 -4.75 -23.06 -1.23
CA GLY A 204 -3.30 -22.94 -1.34
C GLY A 204 -2.71 -23.36 -2.68
N GLU A 205 -3.53 -23.60 -3.71
CA GLU A 205 -3.02 -23.84 -5.06
C GLU A 205 -2.44 -22.57 -5.65
N VAL A 206 -1.22 -22.64 -6.22
CA VAL A 206 -0.53 -21.50 -6.85
C VAL A 206 -0.54 -21.70 -8.37
N SER A 207 -1.14 -20.74 -9.05
CA SER A 207 -1.22 -20.68 -10.52
C SER A 207 -0.54 -19.44 -11.09
N LEU A 208 0.19 -19.61 -12.20
CA LEU A 208 0.80 -18.51 -12.92
C LEU A 208 -0.25 -17.85 -13.82
N MET A 209 -0.48 -16.55 -13.63
CA MET A 209 -1.41 -15.75 -14.45
C MET A 209 -0.70 -15.06 -15.61
N LEU A 210 0.38 -14.31 -15.31
CA LEU A 210 1.13 -13.54 -16.30
C LEU A 210 2.64 -13.76 -16.10
N LYS A 211 3.42 -13.71 -17.20
CA LYS A 211 4.89 -13.82 -17.19
C LYS A 211 5.61 -12.94 -18.19
N HIS A 212 4.89 -12.06 -18.86
CA HIS A 212 5.44 -11.21 -19.95
C HIS A 212 5.71 -9.77 -19.51
N LEU A 213 5.33 -9.42 -18.28
CA LEU A 213 5.66 -8.14 -17.68
C LEU A 213 7.01 -8.26 -16.97
N ASN A 214 7.97 -7.37 -17.32
CA ASN A 214 9.30 -7.46 -16.74
C ASN A 214 9.37 -6.99 -15.28
N ALA A 215 8.52 -6.04 -14.93
CA ALA A 215 8.53 -5.40 -13.61
C ALA A 215 7.10 -5.22 -13.06
N PRO A 216 6.31 -6.32 -12.92
CA PRO A 216 4.97 -6.23 -12.35
C PRO A 216 5.07 -5.71 -10.92
N ASN A 217 4.22 -4.73 -10.56
CA ASN A 217 4.31 -4.02 -9.29
C ASN A 217 2.92 -3.86 -8.68
N GLY A 218 2.44 -2.65 -8.42
CA GLY A 218 1.15 -2.39 -7.80
C GLY A 218 -0.01 -3.09 -8.49
N ILE A 219 -0.91 -3.67 -7.71
CA ILE A 219 -2.04 -4.46 -8.19
C ILE A 219 -3.27 -4.21 -7.34
N ASP A 220 -4.42 -3.93 -7.98
CA ASP A 220 -5.70 -3.83 -7.27
C ASP A 220 -6.87 -4.19 -8.18
N LEU A 221 -8.02 -4.45 -7.56
CA LEU A 221 -9.26 -4.81 -8.22
C LEU A 221 -10.21 -3.61 -8.28
N SER A 222 -11.05 -3.57 -9.33
CA SER A 222 -12.22 -2.68 -9.33
C SER A 222 -13.20 -3.05 -8.19
N PRO A 223 -14.06 -2.13 -7.72
CA PRO A 223 -14.99 -2.41 -6.64
C PRO A 223 -15.96 -3.57 -6.90
N ASP A 224 -16.25 -3.87 -8.15
CA ASP A 224 -17.06 -5.02 -8.57
C ASP A 224 -16.22 -6.29 -8.83
N GLU A 225 -14.89 -6.20 -8.62
CA GLU A 225 -13.90 -7.26 -8.85
C GLU A 225 -13.88 -7.85 -10.27
N GLN A 226 -14.45 -7.14 -11.25
CA GLN A 226 -14.47 -7.60 -12.63
C GLN A 226 -13.27 -7.11 -13.44
N THR A 227 -12.55 -6.11 -12.94
CA THR A 227 -11.35 -5.56 -13.58
C THR A 227 -10.19 -5.57 -12.59
N MET A 228 -9.03 -6.04 -13.04
CA MET A 228 -7.75 -5.89 -12.35
C MET A 228 -6.93 -4.80 -12.99
N TYR A 229 -6.37 -3.91 -12.18
CA TYR A 229 -5.38 -2.92 -12.58
C TYR A 229 -4.00 -3.37 -12.09
N LEU A 230 -2.99 -3.20 -12.94
CA LEU A 230 -1.64 -3.71 -12.70
C LEU A 230 -0.61 -2.73 -13.25
N GLY A 231 0.32 -2.29 -12.41
CA GLY A 231 1.47 -1.51 -12.80
C GLY A 231 2.62 -2.38 -13.32
N ASN A 232 3.32 -1.93 -14.37
CA ASN A 232 4.62 -2.44 -14.79
C ASN A 232 5.62 -1.28 -14.73
N SER A 233 6.61 -1.37 -13.83
CA SER A 233 7.52 -0.24 -13.54
C SER A 233 8.51 0.05 -14.66
N GLY A 234 8.77 -0.90 -15.55
CA GLY A 234 9.73 -0.76 -16.65
C GLY A 234 10.07 -2.07 -17.35
N GLY A 235 11.05 -2.02 -18.25
CA GLY A 235 11.33 -3.13 -19.16
C GLY A 235 10.17 -3.31 -20.14
N GLU A 236 10.00 -4.51 -20.73
CA GLU A 236 8.86 -4.78 -21.59
C GLU A 236 7.56 -4.92 -20.76
N PRO A 237 6.43 -4.38 -21.20
CA PRO A 237 6.19 -3.58 -22.42
C PRO A 237 6.51 -2.08 -22.25
N GLY A 238 7.13 -1.66 -21.18
CA GLY A 238 7.43 -0.28 -20.81
C GLY A 238 6.81 0.08 -19.46
N PRO A 239 6.99 1.33 -18.98
CA PRO A 239 6.35 1.85 -17.78
C PRO A 239 4.87 2.15 -18.06
N VAL A 240 4.00 1.20 -17.75
CA VAL A 240 2.57 1.23 -18.11
C VAL A 240 1.71 0.74 -16.94
N TRP A 241 0.46 1.16 -16.95
CA TRP A 241 -0.61 0.46 -16.23
C TRP A 241 -1.43 -0.35 -17.23
N MET A 242 -1.65 -1.61 -16.90
CA MET A 242 -2.47 -2.56 -17.66
C MET A 242 -3.79 -2.79 -16.95
N LYS A 243 -4.81 -3.24 -17.68
CA LYS A 243 -6.04 -3.75 -17.11
C LYS A 243 -6.46 -5.06 -17.74
N TYR A 244 -7.07 -5.91 -16.92
CA TYR A 244 -7.50 -7.25 -17.29
C TYR A 244 -8.94 -7.47 -16.83
N ASP A 245 -9.72 -8.24 -17.58
CA ASP A 245 -10.98 -8.78 -17.08
C ASP A 245 -10.68 -9.96 -16.15
N VAL A 246 -11.36 -10.00 -15.00
CA VAL A 246 -11.26 -11.11 -14.04
C VAL A 246 -12.41 -12.07 -14.29
N ALA A 247 -12.07 -13.30 -14.71
CA ALA A 247 -13.06 -14.35 -14.93
C ALA A 247 -13.54 -14.95 -13.60
N ARG A 248 -14.63 -15.72 -13.64
CA ARG A 248 -15.22 -16.36 -12.44
C ARG A 248 -14.31 -17.35 -11.73
N ASP A 249 -13.36 -17.94 -12.46
CA ASP A 249 -12.35 -18.86 -11.94
C ASP A 249 -11.10 -18.12 -11.42
N GLY A 250 -11.11 -16.79 -11.44
CA GLY A 250 -10.00 -15.95 -11.04
C GLY A 250 -8.94 -15.73 -12.14
N SER A 251 -9.09 -16.34 -13.32
CA SER A 251 -8.13 -16.12 -14.42
C SER A 251 -8.24 -14.72 -15.00
N LEU A 252 -7.09 -14.18 -15.44
CA LEU A 252 -7.00 -12.86 -16.09
C LEU A 252 -7.15 -13.02 -17.59
N GLN A 253 -8.03 -12.21 -18.18
CA GLN A 253 -8.38 -12.26 -19.61
C GLN A 253 -8.39 -10.85 -20.23
N ASN A 254 -8.47 -10.78 -21.54
CA ASN A 254 -8.68 -9.54 -22.30
C ASN A 254 -7.73 -8.41 -21.86
N GLU A 255 -6.42 -8.71 -21.87
CA GLU A 255 -5.38 -7.73 -21.56
C GLU A 255 -5.53 -6.46 -22.40
N ARG A 256 -5.45 -5.30 -21.76
CA ARG A 256 -5.51 -3.98 -22.39
C ARG A 256 -4.54 -3.02 -21.72
N LEU A 257 -3.90 -2.19 -22.53
CA LEU A 257 -3.22 -1.02 -22.01
C LEU A 257 -4.25 -0.10 -21.33
N PHE A 258 -4.03 0.22 -20.06
CA PHE A 258 -4.87 1.17 -19.33
C PHE A 258 -4.31 2.59 -19.49
N TYR A 259 -3.02 2.78 -19.22
CA TYR A 259 -2.35 4.05 -19.44
C TYR A 259 -0.85 3.85 -19.68
N ASP A 260 -0.28 4.62 -20.64
CA ASP A 260 1.16 4.65 -20.92
C ASP A 260 1.81 5.81 -20.15
N ALA A 261 2.67 5.48 -19.18
CA ALA A 261 3.42 6.45 -18.39
C ALA A 261 4.78 6.82 -19.02
N GLY A 262 5.20 6.12 -20.08
CA GLY A 262 6.50 6.32 -20.75
C GLY A 262 6.77 7.77 -21.15
N PRO A 263 5.86 8.45 -21.84
CA PRO A 263 6.07 9.86 -22.22
C PRO A 263 6.30 10.82 -21.05
N ALA A 264 5.76 10.51 -19.87
CA ALA A 264 5.95 11.35 -18.68
C ALA A 264 7.33 11.16 -18.04
N GLN A 265 7.95 9.98 -18.20
CA GLN A 265 9.32 9.72 -17.68
C GLN A 265 10.40 10.57 -18.34
N ASP A 266 10.14 11.12 -19.55
CA ASP A 266 11.08 12.05 -20.19
C ASP A 266 11.32 13.32 -19.37
N SER A 267 10.40 13.69 -18.50
CA SER A 267 10.42 14.95 -17.72
C SER A 267 10.21 14.78 -16.20
N LEU A 268 9.73 13.60 -15.75
CA LEU A 268 9.39 13.31 -14.37
C LEU A 268 10.07 12.02 -13.91
N SER A 269 10.61 12.02 -12.70
CA SER A 269 11.22 10.84 -12.10
C SER A 269 10.15 9.85 -11.60
N GLY A 270 10.50 8.56 -11.57
CA GLY A 270 9.65 7.47 -11.11
C GLY A 270 9.02 6.69 -12.26
N GLY A 271 8.29 5.65 -11.93
CA GLY A 271 7.53 4.79 -12.83
C GLY A 271 6.26 4.29 -12.17
N PRO A 272 5.40 3.57 -12.89
CA PRO A 272 4.29 2.85 -12.27
C PRO A 272 4.78 1.96 -11.14
N ASP A 273 4.20 2.15 -9.94
CA ASP A 273 4.55 1.43 -8.73
C ASP A 273 3.26 0.99 -8.04
N GLY A 274 3.05 1.23 -6.75
CA GLY A 274 1.82 0.87 -6.06
C GLY A 274 0.58 1.61 -6.56
N LEU A 275 -0.59 1.06 -6.30
CA LEU A 275 -1.87 1.70 -6.63
C LEU A 275 -2.99 1.26 -5.67
N VAL A 276 -4.04 2.07 -5.57
CA VAL A 276 -5.28 1.73 -4.86
C VAL A 276 -6.49 2.21 -5.66
N VAL A 277 -7.53 1.37 -5.69
CA VAL A 277 -8.82 1.70 -6.31
C VAL A 277 -9.82 2.07 -5.23
N ARG A 278 -10.42 3.26 -5.34
CA ARG A 278 -11.47 3.74 -4.41
C ARG A 278 -12.82 3.10 -4.74
N ASP A 279 -13.74 3.07 -3.78
CA ASP A 279 -15.07 2.47 -3.90
C ASP A 279 -15.94 3.00 -5.07
N ASP A 280 -15.65 4.20 -5.56
CA ASP A 280 -16.30 4.78 -6.74
C ASP A 280 -15.56 4.48 -8.06
N GLY A 281 -14.50 3.69 -8.00
CA GLY A 281 -13.69 3.28 -9.14
C GLY A 281 -12.53 4.22 -9.49
N ILE A 282 -12.37 5.37 -8.81
CA ILE A 282 -11.21 6.24 -9.02
C ILE A 282 -9.93 5.51 -8.61
N ILE A 283 -8.94 5.55 -9.48
CA ILE A 283 -7.63 4.92 -9.28
C ILE A 283 -6.61 5.99 -8.87
N PHE A 284 -5.95 5.76 -7.73
CA PHE A 284 -4.76 6.48 -7.33
C PHE A 284 -3.56 5.57 -7.61
N ALA A 285 -2.75 5.92 -8.60
CA ALA A 285 -1.63 5.09 -9.06
C ALA A 285 -0.33 5.88 -8.97
N THR A 286 0.65 5.37 -8.22
CA THR A 286 1.96 6.01 -8.15
C THR A 286 2.72 5.82 -9.45
N GLY A 287 3.38 6.89 -9.88
CA GLY A 287 4.03 6.93 -11.18
C GLY A 287 4.95 8.13 -11.34
N PRO A 288 5.35 8.48 -12.57
CA PRO A 288 6.25 9.60 -12.79
C PRO A 288 5.75 10.90 -12.14
N GLY A 289 6.54 11.43 -11.21
CA GLY A 289 6.28 12.71 -10.52
C GLY A 289 5.37 12.65 -9.31
N GLY A 290 4.73 11.51 -8.97
CA GLY A 290 3.86 11.38 -7.80
C GLY A 290 2.69 10.42 -8.00
N VAL A 291 1.52 10.72 -7.40
CA VAL A 291 0.32 9.90 -7.54
C VAL A 291 -0.57 10.45 -8.65
N TRP A 292 -0.86 9.63 -9.64
CA TRP A 292 -1.78 9.92 -10.73
C TRP A 292 -3.22 9.60 -10.29
N VAL A 293 -4.15 10.48 -10.62
CA VAL A 293 -5.57 10.28 -10.35
C VAL A 293 -6.25 9.99 -11.68
N LEU A 294 -6.78 8.77 -11.82
CA LEU A 294 -7.34 8.25 -13.06
C LEU A 294 -8.80 7.80 -12.86
N THR A 295 -9.62 7.97 -13.88
CA THR A 295 -10.96 7.36 -13.89
C THR A 295 -10.89 5.90 -14.36
N PRO A 296 -11.92 5.06 -14.12
CA PRO A 296 -11.96 3.68 -14.64
C PRO A 296 -11.84 3.59 -16.17
N GLU A 297 -12.25 4.65 -16.88
CA GLU A 297 -12.15 4.76 -18.34
C GLU A 297 -10.75 5.14 -18.81
N GLY A 298 -9.86 5.57 -17.90
CA GLY A 298 -8.49 5.97 -18.17
C GLY A 298 -8.31 7.49 -18.44
N GLU A 299 -9.30 8.32 -18.05
CA GLU A 299 -9.10 9.77 -18.05
C GLU A 299 -8.11 10.15 -16.94
N HIS A 300 -7.05 10.90 -17.28
CA HIS A 300 -6.06 11.39 -16.34
C HIS A 300 -6.51 12.74 -15.77
N LEU A 301 -7.03 12.73 -14.54
CA LEU A 301 -7.59 13.92 -13.89
C LEU A 301 -6.50 14.85 -13.35
N GLY A 302 -5.35 14.32 -12.97
CA GLY A 302 -4.22 15.11 -12.47
C GLY A 302 -3.19 14.30 -11.69
N ILE A 303 -2.18 14.99 -11.14
CA ILE A 303 -1.06 14.39 -10.42
C ILE A 303 -0.90 15.08 -9.06
N ILE A 304 -0.85 14.29 -8.00
CA ILE A 304 -0.42 14.73 -6.66
C ILE A 304 1.11 14.60 -6.64
N LYS A 305 1.83 15.71 -6.81
CA LYS A 305 3.29 15.72 -6.78
C LYS A 305 3.78 15.70 -5.34
N THR A 306 4.59 14.72 -5.01
CA THR A 306 5.21 14.56 -3.68
C THR A 306 6.55 15.29 -3.57
N GLY A 307 7.23 15.52 -4.71
CA GLY A 307 8.60 16.01 -4.74
C GLY A 307 9.66 14.94 -4.51
N GLN A 308 9.23 13.68 -4.34
CA GLN A 308 10.08 12.51 -4.10
C GLN A 308 9.70 11.36 -5.05
N ALA A 309 10.53 10.34 -5.11
CA ALA A 309 10.15 9.06 -5.70
C ALA A 309 8.98 8.47 -4.89
N THR A 310 7.85 8.23 -5.55
CA THR A 310 6.62 7.83 -4.88
C THR A 310 6.37 6.36 -5.14
N SER A 311 6.34 5.58 -4.08
CA SER A 311 6.28 4.12 -4.14
C SER A 311 4.86 3.57 -4.13
N ASN A 312 4.04 3.94 -3.13
CA ASN A 312 2.72 3.33 -2.98
C ASN A 312 1.73 4.28 -2.30
N CYS A 313 0.45 3.90 -2.25
CA CYS A 313 -0.58 4.69 -1.56
C CYS A 313 -1.74 3.82 -1.07
N THR A 314 -2.44 4.30 -0.04
CA THR A 314 -3.64 3.66 0.53
C THR A 314 -4.65 4.70 1.02
N LEU A 315 -5.91 4.32 1.11
CA LEU A 315 -7.01 5.17 1.62
C LEU A 315 -7.33 4.85 3.08
N ASP A 316 -7.73 5.86 3.86
CA ASP A 316 -8.39 5.58 5.14
C ASP A 316 -9.80 4.99 4.91
N ALA A 317 -10.36 4.32 5.92
CA ALA A 317 -11.64 3.63 5.82
C ALA A 317 -12.84 4.53 5.40
N LYS A 318 -12.68 5.85 5.42
CA LYS A 318 -13.73 6.83 5.06
C LYS A 318 -13.38 7.61 3.80
N ASN A 319 -12.30 7.24 3.11
CA ASN A 319 -11.78 7.93 1.93
C ASN A 319 -11.52 9.45 2.15
N ARG A 320 -11.21 9.86 3.39
CA ARG A 320 -10.93 11.26 3.74
C ARG A 320 -9.48 11.66 3.48
N TYR A 321 -8.59 10.68 3.55
CA TYR A 321 -7.18 10.84 3.32
C TYR A 321 -6.65 9.74 2.42
N LEU A 322 -5.80 10.14 1.47
CA LEU A 322 -4.89 9.26 0.78
C LEU A 322 -3.54 9.35 1.50
N TYR A 323 -3.07 8.24 2.06
CA TYR A 323 -1.71 8.10 2.60
C TYR A 323 -0.79 7.66 1.47
N ILE A 324 0.42 8.22 1.44
CA ILE A 324 1.37 8.04 0.35
C ILE A 324 2.74 7.76 0.96
N THR A 325 3.37 6.66 0.53
CA THR A 325 4.78 6.40 0.81
C THR A 325 5.63 6.98 -0.31
N ALA A 326 6.66 7.75 0.06
CA ALA A 326 7.48 8.46 -0.91
C ALA A 326 8.91 8.63 -0.38
N ASP A 327 9.83 7.77 -0.85
CA ASP A 327 11.23 7.74 -0.42
C ASP A 327 11.32 7.65 1.11
N MET A 328 11.85 8.66 1.77
CA MET A 328 12.01 8.72 3.22
C MET A 328 10.77 9.19 3.99
N TYR A 329 9.63 9.41 3.33
CA TYR A 329 8.45 10.02 3.93
C TYR A 329 7.23 9.12 3.92
N LEU A 330 6.41 9.25 4.99
CA LEU A 330 4.98 9.00 4.94
C LEU A 330 4.27 10.34 4.80
N MET A 331 3.49 10.48 3.76
CA MET A 331 2.69 11.66 3.46
C MET A 331 1.21 11.33 3.48
N ARG A 332 0.38 12.37 3.52
CA ARG A 332 -1.05 12.24 3.26
C ARG A 332 -1.58 13.46 2.52
N ILE A 333 -2.69 13.29 1.83
CA ILE A 333 -3.46 14.39 1.26
C ILE A 333 -4.94 14.22 1.58
N ARG A 334 -5.60 15.33 1.93
CA ARG A 334 -7.03 15.31 2.23
C ARG A 334 -7.85 15.21 0.95
N LEU A 335 -8.79 14.26 0.96
CA LEU A 335 -9.79 14.08 -0.08
C LEU A 335 -11.14 14.69 0.33
N LYS A 336 -12.05 14.84 -0.65
CA LYS A 336 -13.45 15.31 -0.42
C LYS A 336 -14.38 14.15 -0.16
#